data_cb513b7af8c735c52d3df8ed29c82b74
#
_entry.id   cb513b7af8c735c52d3df8ed29c82b74
#
_cell.length_a   1.000
_cell.length_b   1.000
_cell.length_c   1.000
_cell.angle_alpha   90.00
_cell.angle_beta   90.00
_cell.angle_gamma   90.00
#
_symmetry.space_group_name_H-M   'P 1'
#
loop_
_entity.id
_entity.type
_entity.pdbx_description
1 polymer ?
#
loop_
_entity_poly.entity_id
_entity_poly.type
_entity_poly.pdbx_seq_one_letter_code
_entity_poly.pdbx_strand_id
1 'polypeptide(L)'
;DNLIFRLDILGQQGINPNSSSTGSGDDYVASYQREVVLLHGGEGWAVGDEVIVRLDSAKGGGGSSKSNNETTPAKYTLVIDAVETTEVNATVVNPDDGLIRPEPTPFDAQTAVTADTIIGGIINALPTAINHKVIGNGIYLYSDTQDFVVNVVEQDLMRVMQSSVNDVQGLPNQCKNGYIVKVDNALRAEEDDYYLKFVGENGKDGTGTWVECAKPGIAKTLTNMPLVIQRTATTTFTVRPFVYFDRTVGDDFTNPLPSFVGNRINKVLFFRNRLAFLSGENVVTSRPGTLGKPDFFIETALTVSTSDPVDISSASMFPSDLFDGIEIAAGLLIFSTNQQFLLAADDTVFNPDTAKLRSISTFNYNKDLPPISLGTTIA
;
A
#
# COMPACT_ATOMS: atom_id res chain seq x y z
N ASP A 1 44.99 5.90 15.24
CA ASP A 1 43.74 5.26 15.65
C ASP A 1 43.95 4.43 16.89
N ASN A 2 43.06 4.58 17.88
CA ASN A 2 43.25 4.08 19.20
C ASN A 2 42.65 2.71 19.40
N LEU A 3 43.43 1.77 19.93
CA LEU A 3 42.92 0.50 20.47
C LEU A 3 42.09 0.83 21.73
N ILE A 4 40.84 0.43 21.77
CA ILE A 4 39.93 0.63 22.90
C ILE A 4 39.51 -0.72 23.44
N PHE A 5 39.77 -0.95 24.69
CA PHE A 5 39.35 -2.16 25.39
C PHE A 5 38.78 -1.82 26.77
N ARG A 6 37.97 -2.72 27.30
CA ARG A 6 37.43 -2.68 28.65
C ARG A 6 38.03 -3.82 29.47
N LEU A 7 38.54 -3.49 30.63
CA LEU A 7 39.04 -4.48 31.57
C LEU A 7 38.01 -4.67 32.69
N ASP A 8 37.37 -5.81 32.71
CA ASP A 8 36.40 -6.18 33.74
C ASP A 8 37.10 -6.98 34.84
N ILE A 9 37.05 -6.48 36.07
CA ILE A 9 37.62 -7.14 37.23
C ILE A 9 36.47 -7.60 38.13
N LEU A 10 36.20 -8.90 38.12
CA LEU A 10 35.20 -9.51 38.98
C LEU A 10 35.86 -10.11 40.22
N GLY A 11 35.65 -9.49 41.37
CA GLY A 11 36.16 -9.99 42.67
C GLY A 11 35.21 -11.02 43.28
N GLN A 12 35.69 -12.22 43.59
CA GLN A 12 35.02 -13.15 44.49
C GLN A 12 35.79 -13.20 45.80
N GLN A 13 35.12 -12.95 46.94
CA GLN A 13 35.63 -13.27 48.27
C GLN A 13 35.33 -14.73 48.58
N GLY A 14 36.36 -15.54 48.66
CA GLY A 14 36.24 -16.94 49.07
C GLY A 14 36.93 -17.16 50.41
N ILE A 15 36.34 -17.95 51.29
CA ILE A 15 36.97 -18.43 52.53
C ILE A 15 37.95 -19.54 52.13
N ASN A 16 39.21 -19.41 52.53
CA ASN A 16 40.16 -20.49 52.31
C ASN A 16 39.77 -21.73 53.15
N PRO A 17 39.47 -22.86 52.53
CA PRO A 17 38.97 -24.06 53.20
C PRO A 17 40.05 -24.77 54.03
N ASN A 18 41.33 -24.31 54.00
CA ASN A 18 42.46 -24.91 54.76
C ASN A 18 42.89 -24.10 55.96
N SER A 19 42.19 -23.07 56.36
CA SER A 19 42.52 -22.38 57.63
C SER A 19 41.92 -23.15 58.80
N SER A 20 42.75 -23.88 59.51
CA SER A 20 42.37 -24.42 60.81
C SER A 20 42.32 -23.25 61.83
N SER A 21 41.09 -22.96 62.21
CA SER A 21 40.65 -21.87 63.05
C SER A 21 41.44 -21.77 64.34
N THR A 22 42.04 -20.64 64.65
CA THR A 22 41.83 -19.90 65.87
C THR A 22 42.46 -18.53 65.73
N GLY A 23 41.64 -17.53 65.50
CA GLY A 23 41.91 -16.18 66.00
C GLY A 23 42.83 -15.34 65.12
N SER A 24 42.28 -14.31 64.59
CA SER A 24 42.94 -13.13 64.02
C SER A 24 43.05 -13.14 62.46
N GLY A 25 42.12 -12.80 61.85
CA GLY A 25 41.89 -11.77 60.88
C GLY A 25 42.76 -11.63 59.65
N ASP A 26 43.18 -12.62 58.90
CA ASP A 26 43.88 -12.36 57.65
C ASP A 26 43.87 -13.54 56.62
N ASP A 27 42.89 -14.41 56.64
CA ASP A 27 42.84 -15.56 55.71
C ASP A 27 41.84 -15.39 54.59
N TYR A 28 41.70 -14.22 54.03
CA TYR A 28 40.91 -14.02 52.82
C TYR A 28 41.80 -14.02 51.58
N VAL A 29 41.78 -15.07 50.80
CA VAL A 29 42.32 -15.06 49.44
C VAL A 29 41.29 -14.46 48.50
N ALA A 30 41.54 -13.24 48.11
CA ALA A 30 40.73 -12.63 47.07
C ALA A 30 41.15 -13.20 45.71
N SER A 31 40.34 -14.04 45.13
CA SER A 31 40.49 -14.43 43.70
C SER A 31 39.71 -13.45 42.83
N TYR A 32 40.41 -12.78 41.94
CA TYR A 32 39.83 -11.86 40.99
C TYR A 32 39.76 -12.56 39.63
N GLN A 33 38.57 -12.62 39.04
CA GLN A 33 38.45 -12.91 37.63
C GLN A 33 38.64 -11.61 36.84
N ARG A 34 39.44 -11.69 35.79
CA ARG A 34 39.76 -10.55 34.93
C ARG A 34 39.42 -10.91 33.51
N GLU A 35 38.67 -10.07 32.87
CA GLU A 35 38.28 -10.24 31.48
C GLU A 35 38.64 -8.98 30.71
N VAL A 36 39.28 -9.14 29.56
CA VAL A 36 39.58 -8.04 28.64
C VAL A 36 38.66 -8.15 27.45
N VAL A 37 37.85 -7.12 27.26
CA VAL A 37 36.95 -7.04 26.10
C VAL A 37 37.48 -5.99 25.15
N LEU A 38 37.83 -6.40 23.92
CA LEU A 38 38.21 -5.47 22.89
C LEU A 38 36.95 -4.76 22.35
N LEU A 39 36.93 -3.45 22.47
CA LEU A 39 35.79 -2.62 21.98
C LEU A 39 36.06 -2.04 20.60
N HIS A 40 37.31 -1.74 20.28
CA HIS A 40 37.75 -1.22 19.01
C HIS A 40 39.18 -1.60 18.70
N GLY A 41 39.44 -2.23 17.56
CA GLY A 41 40.75 -2.77 17.23
C GLY A 41 41.80 -1.72 16.82
N GLY A 42 41.37 -0.56 16.34
CA GLY A 42 42.29 0.47 15.80
C GLY A 42 42.97 0.06 14.51
N GLU A 43 43.94 0.85 14.08
CA GLU A 43 44.74 0.60 12.87
C GLU A 43 46.23 0.74 13.17
N GLY A 44 47.08 0.03 12.42
CA GLY A 44 48.52 0.16 12.48
C GLY A 44 49.19 -0.78 13.47
N TRP A 45 48.50 -1.79 13.99
CA TRP A 45 49.04 -2.78 14.89
C TRP A 45 49.71 -3.93 14.15
N ALA A 46 50.76 -4.49 14.69
CA ALA A 46 51.42 -5.68 14.15
C ALA A 46 51.42 -6.79 15.23
N VAL A 47 51.45 -8.05 14.77
CA VAL A 47 51.60 -9.20 15.68
C VAL A 47 52.86 -9.06 16.50
N GLY A 48 52.75 -9.18 17.81
CA GLY A 48 53.84 -8.99 18.78
C GLY A 48 53.93 -7.59 19.37
N ASP A 49 53.08 -6.64 18.94
CA ASP A 49 53.02 -5.32 19.59
C ASP A 49 52.48 -5.46 21.03
N GLU A 50 53.11 -4.70 21.95
CA GLU A 50 52.75 -4.74 23.37
C GLU A 50 52.04 -3.46 23.82
N VAL A 51 50.89 -3.61 24.46
CA VAL A 51 50.16 -2.52 25.11
C VAL A 51 50.25 -2.67 26.63
N ILE A 52 50.88 -1.70 27.28
CA ILE A 52 51.04 -1.73 28.73
C ILE A 52 49.90 -0.96 29.39
N VAL A 53 49.08 -1.67 30.14
CA VAL A 53 48.00 -1.09 30.96
C VAL A 53 48.44 -0.97 32.39
N ARG A 54 48.45 0.24 32.93
CA ARG A 54 48.70 0.51 34.36
C ARG A 54 47.37 0.81 35.03
N LEU A 55 47.04 0.01 36.05
CA LEU A 55 45.89 0.30 36.90
C LEU A 55 46.38 1.15 38.06
N ASP A 56 46.09 2.44 38.05
CA ASP A 56 46.24 3.27 39.22
C ASP A 56 45.24 2.78 40.27
N SER A 57 45.77 2.51 41.50
CA SER A 57 44.91 2.09 42.60
C SER A 57 43.83 3.14 42.84
N ALA A 58 42.58 2.76 42.64
CA ALA A 58 41.45 3.63 42.93
C ALA A 58 41.52 4.02 44.41
N LYS A 59 41.55 5.32 44.70
CA LYS A 59 41.39 5.85 46.05
C LYS A 59 39.98 5.49 46.55
N GLY A 60 39.85 4.34 47.17
CA GLY A 60 38.69 3.98 47.99
C GLY A 60 38.67 4.86 49.23
N GLY A 61 37.59 5.65 49.34
CA GLY A 61 37.43 6.52 50.50
C GLY A 61 37.22 5.80 51.83
N GLY A 62 37.84 6.25 52.85
CA GLY A 62 37.44 6.18 54.25
C GLY A 62 37.80 4.94 55.02
N GLY A 63 38.94 5.02 55.79
CA GLY A 63 39.28 4.08 56.82
C GLY A 63 40.75 4.30 57.29
N SER A 64 40.89 5.02 58.38
CA SER A 64 42.16 5.30 59.03
C SER A 64 42.86 4.00 59.44
N SER A 65 43.96 3.63 58.77
CA SER A 65 45.09 3.04 59.36
C SER A 65 46.29 3.12 58.43
N LYS A 66 47.36 3.75 58.92
CA LYS A 66 48.60 3.88 58.20
C LYS A 66 49.28 2.50 58.13
N SER A 67 49.34 1.94 56.94
CA SER A 67 50.34 0.94 56.60
C SER A 67 51.08 1.46 55.41
N ASN A 68 52.36 1.81 55.54
CA ASN A 68 53.24 2.19 54.46
C ASN A 68 53.57 0.93 53.62
N ASN A 69 52.69 0.45 52.83
CA ASN A 69 53.01 -0.45 51.75
C ASN A 69 52.62 0.29 50.43
N GLU A 70 53.64 0.83 49.81
CA GLU A 70 53.53 1.25 48.42
C GLU A 70 53.18 0.00 47.59
N THR A 71 51.91 -0.25 47.36
CA THR A 71 51.46 -1.23 46.37
C THR A 71 51.88 -0.72 45.02
N THR A 72 52.89 -1.33 44.42
CA THR A 72 53.28 -1.12 43.03
C THR A 72 52.05 -1.29 42.19
N PRO A 73 51.67 -0.32 41.35
CA PRO A 73 50.45 -0.46 40.49
C PRO A 73 50.61 -1.71 39.64
N ALA A 74 49.60 -2.53 39.61
CA ALA A 74 49.60 -3.73 38.81
C ALA A 74 49.77 -3.35 37.32
N LYS A 75 50.76 -3.93 36.68
CA LYS A 75 51.10 -3.72 35.29
C LYS A 75 50.64 -4.94 34.51
N TYR A 76 49.77 -4.71 33.52
CA TYR A 76 49.33 -5.75 32.60
C TYR A 76 49.89 -5.44 31.22
N THR A 77 50.40 -6.46 30.57
CA THR A 77 50.84 -6.37 29.16
C THR A 77 49.88 -7.13 28.31
N LEU A 78 49.27 -6.45 27.35
CA LEU A 78 48.49 -7.04 26.30
C LEU A 78 49.41 -7.23 25.07
N VAL A 79 49.48 -8.41 24.54
CA VAL A 79 50.27 -8.72 23.34
C VAL A 79 49.31 -8.92 22.20
N ILE A 80 49.55 -8.27 21.08
CA ILE A 80 48.78 -8.47 19.85
C ILE A 80 49.22 -9.81 19.26
N ASP A 81 48.31 -10.77 19.26
CA ASP A 81 48.58 -12.14 18.85
C ASP A 81 48.26 -12.38 17.36
N ALA A 82 47.22 -11.74 16.84
CA ALA A 82 46.88 -11.75 15.45
C ALA A 82 46.34 -10.40 14.98
N VAL A 83 46.67 -10.01 13.75
CA VAL A 83 46.14 -8.84 13.09
C VAL A 83 45.58 -9.28 11.72
N GLU A 84 44.29 -9.21 11.59
CA GLU A 84 43.62 -9.37 10.31
C GLU A 84 43.14 -8.02 9.80
N THR A 85 42.83 -7.90 8.50
CA THR A 85 42.39 -6.63 7.89
C THR A 85 41.10 -6.08 8.51
N THR A 86 40.39 -6.89 9.29
CA THR A 86 39.13 -6.54 9.98
C THR A 86 39.06 -6.99 11.43
N GLU A 87 40.06 -7.75 11.95
CA GLU A 87 40.02 -8.34 13.30
C GLU A 87 41.34 -8.19 14.03
N VAL A 88 41.30 -7.84 15.32
CA VAL A 88 42.44 -7.82 16.20
C VAL A 88 42.20 -8.81 17.36
N ASN A 89 42.98 -9.87 17.40
CA ASN A 89 42.98 -10.81 18.52
C ASN A 89 44.02 -10.38 19.56
N ALA A 90 43.61 -10.22 20.76
CA ALA A 90 44.53 -9.84 21.87
C ALA A 90 44.53 -10.92 22.95
N THR A 91 45.69 -11.45 23.24
CA THR A 91 45.89 -12.38 24.35
C THR A 91 46.36 -11.63 25.58
N VAL A 92 45.69 -11.82 26.71
CA VAL A 92 46.09 -11.24 28.00
C VAL A 92 46.97 -12.22 28.75
N VAL A 93 48.24 -11.86 28.94
CA VAL A 93 49.16 -12.62 29.77
C VAL A 93 49.25 -11.95 31.16
N ASN A 94 48.78 -12.63 32.18
CA ASN A 94 48.98 -12.17 33.56
C ASN A 94 50.36 -12.62 34.03
N PRO A 95 51.24 -11.70 34.38
CA PRO A 95 52.61 -12.06 34.83
C PRO A 95 52.64 -12.82 36.16
N ASP A 96 51.57 -12.78 36.94
CA ASP A 96 51.56 -13.36 38.30
C ASP A 96 51.02 -14.80 38.38
N ASP A 97 50.22 -15.25 37.43
CA ASP A 97 49.58 -16.59 37.44
C ASP A 97 49.82 -17.46 36.20
N GLY A 98 50.38 -16.91 35.14
CA GLY A 98 50.70 -17.64 33.90
C GLY A 98 49.50 -18.24 33.17
N LEU A 99 48.27 -17.84 33.49
CA LEU A 99 47.06 -18.35 32.90
C LEU A 99 46.81 -17.67 31.54
N ILE A 100 46.97 -18.42 30.47
CA ILE A 100 46.51 -18.05 29.14
C ILE A 100 45.00 -18.27 29.11
N ARG A 101 44.22 -17.19 28.97
CA ARG A 101 42.81 -17.35 28.78
C ARG A 101 42.48 -17.60 27.30
N PRO A 102 41.45 -18.39 27.00
CA PRO A 102 41.05 -18.62 25.62
C PRO A 102 40.76 -17.28 24.94
N GLU A 103 41.17 -17.20 23.69
CA GLU A 103 40.92 -16.06 22.83
C GLU A 103 39.45 -15.67 22.87
N PRO A 104 39.13 -14.37 22.93
CA PRO A 104 37.75 -13.95 22.61
C PRO A 104 37.41 -14.48 21.23
N THR A 105 36.26 -15.09 21.11
CA THR A 105 35.74 -15.49 19.79
C THR A 105 35.82 -14.30 18.85
N PRO A 106 36.43 -14.47 17.64
CA PRO A 106 36.56 -13.37 16.70
C PRO A 106 35.18 -12.70 16.50
N PHE A 107 35.16 -11.39 16.54
CA PHE A 107 33.96 -10.64 16.16
C PHE A 107 33.76 -10.89 14.69
N ASP A 108 32.81 -11.76 14.36
CA ASP A 108 32.45 -12.06 12.98
C ASP A 108 31.98 -10.75 12.35
N ALA A 109 32.73 -10.25 11.36
CA ALA A 109 32.36 -9.06 10.63
C ALA A 109 30.95 -9.29 10.10
N GLN A 110 29.95 -8.60 10.65
CA GLN A 110 28.57 -8.78 10.22
C GLN A 110 28.53 -8.58 8.73
N THR A 111 28.27 -9.64 8.00
CA THR A 111 27.98 -9.56 6.59
C THR A 111 26.92 -8.49 6.40
N ALA A 112 27.21 -7.45 5.63
CA ALA A 112 26.28 -6.33 5.44
C ALA A 112 24.92 -6.89 5.05
N VAL A 113 23.92 -6.66 5.86
CA VAL A 113 22.56 -7.12 5.59
C VAL A 113 22.01 -6.27 4.46
N THR A 114 21.96 -6.84 3.26
CA THR A 114 21.41 -6.21 2.07
C THR A 114 19.97 -6.66 1.85
N ALA A 115 19.23 -5.93 1.02
CA ALA A 115 17.89 -6.33 0.61
C ALA A 115 17.89 -7.74 0.01
N ASP A 116 18.90 -8.09 -0.78
CA ASP A 116 19.04 -9.41 -1.40
C ASP A 116 19.24 -10.52 -0.36
N THR A 117 20.01 -10.25 0.71
CA THR A 117 20.22 -11.20 1.81
C THR A 117 18.90 -11.47 2.56
N ILE A 118 18.11 -10.42 2.84
CA ILE A 118 16.80 -10.55 3.48
C ILE A 118 15.85 -11.32 2.57
N ILE A 119 15.76 -10.95 1.29
CA ILE A 119 14.91 -11.60 0.29
C ILE A 119 15.29 -13.09 0.16
N GLY A 120 16.58 -13.41 0.06
CA GLY A 120 17.06 -14.78 0.01
C GLY A 120 16.70 -15.59 1.25
N GLY A 121 16.83 -15.01 2.43
CA GLY A 121 16.41 -15.61 3.71
C GLY A 121 14.92 -15.93 3.75
N ILE A 122 14.09 -14.98 3.32
CA ILE A 122 12.63 -15.18 3.26
C ILE A 122 12.29 -16.31 2.28
N ILE A 123 12.85 -16.28 1.07
CA ILE A 123 12.60 -17.29 0.03
C ILE A 123 12.93 -18.69 0.54
N ASN A 124 14.07 -18.84 1.20
CA ASN A 124 14.51 -20.13 1.75
C ASN A 124 13.60 -20.65 2.88
N ALA A 125 12.90 -19.76 3.56
CA ALA A 125 11.98 -20.10 4.66
C ALA A 125 10.52 -20.28 4.20
N LEU A 126 10.19 -19.97 2.93
CA LEU A 126 8.83 -20.10 2.42
C LEU A 126 8.38 -21.55 2.39
N PRO A 127 7.11 -21.84 2.78
CA PRO A 127 6.50 -23.14 2.57
C PRO A 127 6.47 -23.49 1.06
N THR A 128 6.61 -24.77 0.73
CA THR A 128 6.60 -25.25 -0.66
C THR A 128 5.30 -24.97 -1.43
N ALA A 129 4.20 -24.73 -0.71
CA ALA A 129 2.90 -24.37 -1.30
C ALA A 129 2.80 -22.89 -1.73
N ILE A 130 3.75 -22.06 -1.33
CA ILE A 130 3.80 -20.64 -1.66
C ILE A 130 4.84 -20.40 -2.76
N ASN A 131 4.36 -19.95 -3.89
CA ASN A 131 5.19 -19.53 -5.00
C ASN A 131 5.68 -18.10 -4.81
N HIS A 132 6.82 -17.76 -5.37
CA HIS A 132 7.37 -16.42 -5.27
C HIS A 132 7.96 -15.93 -6.59
N LYS A 133 8.06 -14.63 -6.71
CA LYS A 133 8.79 -13.94 -7.78
C LYS A 133 9.45 -12.69 -7.19
N VAL A 134 10.77 -12.58 -7.36
CA VAL A 134 11.50 -11.36 -6.98
C VAL A 134 11.27 -10.28 -8.03
N ILE A 135 10.92 -9.08 -7.59
CA ILE A 135 10.68 -7.91 -8.44
C ILE A 135 11.34 -6.71 -7.78
N GLY A 136 12.51 -6.29 -8.33
CA GLY A 136 13.31 -5.26 -7.70
C GLY A 136 13.67 -5.64 -6.26
N ASN A 137 13.39 -4.75 -5.31
CA ASN A 137 13.64 -4.97 -3.89
C ASN A 137 12.44 -5.61 -3.15
N GLY A 138 11.52 -6.24 -3.87
CA GLY A 138 10.33 -6.87 -3.31
C GLY A 138 10.15 -8.31 -3.72
N ILE A 139 9.26 -9.00 -3.02
CA ILE A 139 8.87 -10.39 -3.32
C ILE A 139 7.37 -10.40 -3.57
N TYR A 140 6.96 -10.84 -4.75
CA TYR A 140 5.58 -11.18 -5.03
C TYR A 140 5.33 -12.63 -4.63
N LEU A 141 4.40 -12.83 -3.69
CA LEU A 141 4.00 -14.15 -3.20
C LEU A 141 2.63 -14.53 -3.76
N TYR A 142 2.46 -15.77 -4.16
CA TYR A 142 1.18 -16.29 -4.64
C TYR A 142 1.05 -17.79 -4.40
N SER A 143 -0.18 -18.27 -4.35
CA SER A 143 -0.49 -19.70 -4.32
C SER A 143 -1.73 -19.97 -5.17
N ASP A 144 -1.70 -21.08 -5.90
CA ASP A 144 -2.83 -21.56 -6.71
C ASP A 144 -3.73 -22.54 -5.92
N THR A 145 -3.30 -22.94 -4.72
CA THR A 145 -3.92 -24.03 -3.97
C THR A 145 -4.50 -23.63 -2.61
N GLN A 146 -4.07 -22.50 -2.06
CA GLN A 146 -4.50 -22.06 -0.72
C GLN A 146 -4.42 -20.56 -0.56
N ASP A 147 -5.29 -20.01 0.28
CA ASP A 147 -5.19 -18.64 0.76
C ASP A 147 -4.14 -18.52 1.86
N PHE A 148 -3.46 -17.40 1.91
CA PHE A 148 -2.47 -17.11 2.94
C PHE A 148 -2.45 -15.63 3.31
N VAL A 149 -1.96 -15.34 4.50
CA VAL A 149 -1.79 -13.98 5.02
C VAL A 149 -0.32 -13.79 5.37
N VAL A 150 0.22 -12.65 5.03
CA VAL A 150 1.59 -12.25 5.38
C VAL A 150 1.54 -11.12 6.39
N ASN A 151 2.21 -11.31 7.52
CA ASN A 151 2.38 -10.28 8.53
C ASN A 151 3.86 -9.99 8.72
N VAL A 152 4.21 -8.73 8.93
CA VAL A 152 5.56 -8.25 9.21
C VAL A 152 5.58 -7.59 10.59
N VAL A 153 6.54 -7.97 11.42
CA VAL A 153 6.73 -7.40 12.75
C VAL A 153 7.42 -6.03 12.64
N GLU A 154 8.49 -5.96 11.82
CA GLU A 154 9.30 -4.75 11.63
C GLU A 154 8.89 -4.02 10.35
N GLN A 155 7.88 -3.16 10.45
CA GLN A 155 7.32 -2.43 9.31
C GLN A 155 8.25 -1.36 8.72
N ASP A 156 9.26 -0.94 9.46
CA ASP A 156 10.27 -0.01 8.98
C ASP A 156 11.25 -0.66 7.98
N LEU A 157 11.47 -1.97 8.12
CA LEU A 157 12.35 -2.73 7.24
C LEU A 157 11.62 -3.32 6.04
N MET A 158 10.36 -3.73 6.22
CA MET A 158 9.57 -4.37 5.18
C MET A 158 8.10 -3.99 5.30
N ARG A 159 7.50 -3.65 4.18
CA ARG A 159 6.05 -3.41 4.08
C ARG A 159 5.37 -4.53 3.32
N VAL A 160 4.20 -4.94 3.79
CA VAL A 160 3.35 -5.90 3.11
C VAL A 160 2.20 -5.16 2.45
N MET A 161 2.00 -5.43 1.17
CA MET A 161 0.82 -5.01 0.43
C MET A 161 0.01 -6.27 0.09
N GLN A 162 -1.23 -6.29 0.51
CA GLN A 162 -2.18 -7.35 0.20
C GLN A 162 -3.26 -6.84 -0.76
N SER A 163 -4.49 -7.30 -0.59
CA SER A 163 -5.62 -6.92 -1.45
C SER A 163 -6.10 -5.47 -1.25
N SER A 164 -5.77 -4.85 -0.12
CA SER A 164 -6.15 -3.47 0.19
C SER A 164 -5.03 -2.68 0.85
N VAL A 165 -5.08 -1.36 0.69
CA VAL A 165 -4.22 -0.38 1.34
C VAL A 165 -5.08 0.82 1.77
N ASN A 166 -4.68 1.48 2.85
CA ASN A 166 -5.40 2.66 3.35
C ASN A 166 -4.86 3.98 2.78
N ASP A 167 -3.68 3.95 2.15
CA ASP A 167 -3.05 5.14 1.58
C ASP A 167 -2.22 4.77 0.34
N VAL A 168 -2.39 5.57 -0.70
CA VAL A 168 -1.63 5.44 -1.95
C VAL A 168 -0.14 5.78 -1.79
N GLN A 169 0.24 6.59 -0.79
CA GLN A 169 1.63 6.94 -0.54
C GLN A 169 2.50 5.73 -0.15
N GLY A 170 1.87 4.68 0.37
CA GLY A 170 2.53 3.41 0.69
C GLY A 170 2.75 2.48 -0.49
N LEU A 171 2.22 2.79 -1.67
CA LEU A 171 2.32 1.92 -2.83
C LEU A 171 3.74 1.92 -3.42
N PRO A 172 4.31 0.74 -3.73
CA PRO A 172 5.63 0.64 -4.31
C PRO A 172 5.66 1.13 -5.75
N ASN A 173 6.80 1.67 -6.17
CA ASN A 173 7.06 2.04 -7.58
C ASN A 173 7.53 0.83 -8.43
N GLN A 174 7.72 -0.33 -7.82
CA GLN A 174 8.05 -1.59 -8.46
C GLN A 174 7.09 -2.68 -8.00
N CYS A 175 6.41 -3.31 -8.94
CA CYS A 175 5.41 -4.33 -8.64
C CYS A 175 5.23 -5.30 -9.82
N LYS A 176 4.40 -6.31 -9.62
CA LYS A 176 3.94 -7.21 -10.69
C LYS A 176 3.00 -6.44 -11.61
N ASN A 177 3.27 -6.47 -12.91
CA ASN A 177 2.37 -5.89 -13.91
C ASN A 177 0.97 -6.50 -13.83
N GLY A 178 -0.04 -5.66 -13.77
CA GLY A 178 -1.44 -6.08 -13.65
C GLY A 178 -1.89 -6.40 -12.22
N TYR A 179 -1.03 -6.20 -11.19
CA TYR A 179 -1.47 -6.34 -9.80
C TYR A 179 -2.53 -5.28 -9.47
N ILE A 180 -3.60 -5.70 -8.80
CA ILE A 180 -4.71 -4.80 -8.45
C ILE A 180 -4.82 -4.75 -6.92
N VAL A 181 -4.99 -3.54 -6.41
CA VAL A 181 -5.18 -3.26 -5.00
C VAL A 181 -6.41 -2.37 -4.81
N LYS A 182 -7.18 -2.63 -3.77
CA LYS A 182 -8.24 -1.73 -3.30
C LYS A 182 -7.60 -0.64 -2.45
N VAL A 183 -7.93 0.61 -2.71
CA VAL A 183 -7.64 1.71 -1.80
C VAL A 183 -8.87 1.89 -0.93
N ASP A 184 -8.74 1.54 0.35
CA ASP A 184 -9.80 1.54 1.34
C ASP A 184 -9.69 2.82 2.17
N ASN A 185 -10.59 3.75 1.94
CA ASN A 185 -10.61 4.99 2.69
C ASN A 185 -11.33 4.77 4.03
N ALA A 186 -10.61 4.26 5.03
CA ALA A 186 -11.12 3.87 6.34
C ALA A 186 -11.87 4.97 7.13
N LEU A 187 -11.86 6.22 6.65
CA LEU A 187 -12.54 7.35 7.28
C LEU A 187 -13.93 7.60 6.70
N ARG A 188 -14.32 6.92 5.63
CA ARG A 188 -15.59 7.12 4.92
C ARG A 188 -16.25 5.79 4.57
N ALA A 189 -17.49 5.86 4.07
CA ALA A 189 -18.24 4.70 3.64
C ALA A 189 -17.61 4.01 2.41
N GLU A 190 -18.01 2.78 2.11
CA GLU A 190 -17.55 1.99 0.96
C GLU A 190 -17.70 2.72 -0.41
N GLU A 191 -18.47 3.81 -0.45
CA GLU A 191 -18.68 4.66 -1.62
C GLU A 191 -17.42 5.43 -2.05
N ASP A 192 -16.43 5.57 -1.16
CA ASP A 192 -15.17 6.29 -1.46
C ASP A 192 -14.01 5.33 -1.82
N ASP A 193 -14.27 4.04 -1.89
CA ASP A 193 -13.27 3.04 -2.22
C ASP A 193 -13.03 2.98 -3.73
N TYR A 194 -11.78 2.80 -4.13
CA TYR A 194 -11.43 2.65 -5.53
C TYR A 194 -10.31 1.63 -5.74
N TYR A 195 -10.08 1.25 -6.97
CA TYR A 195 -9.15 0.19 -7.32
C TYR A 195 -8.02 0.73 -8.20
N LEU A 196 -6.80 0.36 -7.87
CA LEU A 196 -5.61 0.69 -8.64
C LEU A 196 -4.99 -0.58 -9.21
N LYS A 197 -4.59 -0.51 -10.47
CA LYS A 197 -3.83 -1.54 -11.16
C LYS A 197 -2.43 -1.04 -11.44
N PHE A 198 -1.43 -1.84 -11.15
CA PHE A 198 -0.06 -1.54 -11.52
C PHE A 198 0.16 -1.78 -13.01
N VAL A 199 0.69 -0.78 -13.70
CA VAL A 199 1.07 -0.82 -15.10
C VAL A 199 2.59 -0.68 -15.17
N GLY A 200 3.26 -1.82 -15.37
CA GLY A 200 4.70 -1.84 -15.50
C GLY A 200 5.17 -1.29 -16.85
N GLU A 201 6.36 -0.75 -16.89
CA GLU A 201 6.98 -0.26 -18.12
C GLU A 201 7.05 -1.37 -19.19
N ASN A 202 6.57 -1.05 -20.39
CA ASN A 202 6.46 -2.01 -21.49
C ASN A 202 5.63 -3.27 -21.15
N GLY A 203 4.71 -3.18 -20.19
CA GLY A 203 3.86 -4.29 -19.77
C GLY A 203 4.60 -5.40 -19.00
N LYS A 204 5.77 -5.10 -18.45
CA LYS A 204 6.60 -6.06 -17.70
C LYS A 204 6.52 -5.77 -16.20
N ASP A 205 6.84 -6.79 -15.40
CA ASP A 205 7.04 -6.63 -13.97
C ASP A 205 8.30 -5.79 -13.69
N GLY A 206 8.27 -4.96 -12.67
CA GLY A 206 9.35 -4.04 -12.33
C GLY A 206 8.85 -2.64 -12.07
N THR A 207 9.55 -1.64 -12.56
CA THR A 207 9.17 -0.22 -12.43
C THR A 207 7.90 0.07 -13.24
N GLY A 208 7.04 0.92 -12.71
CA GLY A 208 5.78 1.29 -13.35
C GLY A 208 4.98 2.32 -12.56
N THR A 209 3.71 2.45 -12.92
CA THR A 209 2.78 3.41 -12.31
C THR A 209 1.47 2.72 -11.92
N TRP A 210 0.81 3.27 -10.91
CA TRP A 210 -0.52 2.85 -10.50
C TRP A 210 -1.57 3.67 -11.27
N VAL A 211 -2.54 2.97 -11.87
CA VAL A 211 -3.60 3.57 -12.66
C VAL A 211 -4.93 3.05 -12.14
N GLU A 212 -5.91 3.93 -12.03
CA GLU A 212 -7.26 3.55 -11.61
C GLU A 212 -7.85 2.48 -12.54
N CYS A 213 -8.55 1.52 -11.96
CA CYS A 213 -9.18 0.44 -12.72
C CYS A 213 -10.50 0.01 -12.09
N ALA A 214 -11.29 -0.73 -12.86
CA ALA A 214 -12.50 -1.34 -12.34
C ALA A 214 -12.19 -2.54 -11.44
N LYS A 215 -13.00 -2.73 -10.41
CA LYS A 215 -12.95 -3.90 -9.52
C LYS A 215 -12.86 -5.20 -10.31
N PRO A 216 -11.98 -6.14 -9.93
CA PRO A 216 -11.94 -7.44 -10.56
C PRO A 216 -13.25 -8.21 -10.43
N GLY A 217 -13.63 -8.93 -11.50
CA GLY A 217 -14.78 -9.84 -11.46
C GLY A 217 -16.16 -9.21 -11.72
N ILE A 218 -16.28 -7.88 -11.78
CA ILE A 218 -17.54 -7.21 -12.11
C ILE A 218 -17.82 -7.14 -13.62
N ALA A 219 -19.10 -6.97 -13.99
CA ALA A 219 -19.48 -6.75 -15.37
C ALA A 219 -18.93 -5.40 -15.88
N LYS A 220 -18.18 -5.43 -16.98
CA LYS A 220 -17.54 -4.23 -17.56
C LYS A 220 -18.20 -3.75 -18.82
N THR A 221 -18.82 -4.64 -19.57
CA THR A 221 -19.34 -4.38 -20.92
C THR A 221 -20.86 -4.40 -20.93
N LEU A 222 -21.45 -3.39 -21.52
CA LEU A 222 -22.89 -3.37 -21.83
C LEU A 222 -23.13 -4.11 -23.14
N THR A 223 -24.10 -5.01 -23.17
CA THR A 223 -24.41 -5.85 -24.33
C THR A 223 -25.88 -5.79 -24.72
N ASN A 224 -26.16 -6.12 -25.96
CA ASN A 224 -27.44 -6.49 -26.55
C ASN A 224 -28.36 -5.38 -27.06
N MET A 225 -28.61 -4.31 -26.37
CA MET A 225 -29.61 -3.33 -26.77
C MET A 225 -29.18 -1.89 -26.49
N PRO A 226 -29.65 -0.89 -27.26
CA PRO A 226 -30.47 -0.98 -28.44
C PRO A 226 -29.72 -1.48 -29.68
N LEU A 227 -30.46 -1.72 -30.77
CA LEU A 227 -29.88 -2.01 -32.08
C LEU A 227 -29.61 -0.71 -32.84
N VAL A 228 -28.55 -0.71 -33.63
CA VAL A 228 -28.20 0.38 -34.55
C VAL A 228 -28.53 -0.06 -35.98
N ILE A 229 -29.26 0.76 -36.68
CA ILE A 229 -29.44 0.63 -38.12
C ILE A 229 -28.52 1.64 -38.79
N GLN A 230 -27.49 1.14 -39.45
CA GLN A 230 -26.50 1.96 -40.14
C GLN A 230 -26.61 1.83 -41.64
N ARG A 231 -26.75 2.96 -42.35
CA ARG A 231 -26.66 2.97 -43.81
C ARG A 231 -25.20 2.82 -44.23
N THR A 232 -24.87 1.75 -44.90
CA THR A 232 -23.50 1.42 -45.35
C THR A 232 -23.27 1.72 -46.83
N ALA A 233 -24.36 1.80 -47.62
CA ALA A 233 -24.35 2.22 -49.02
C ALA A 233 -25.69 2.88 -49.38
N THR A 234 -25.84 3.37 -50.60
CA THR A 234 -27.03 4.11 -51.04
C THR A 234 -28.35 3.36 -50.78
N THR A 235 -28.32 2.02 -50.90
CA THR A 235 -29.52 1.17 -50.74
C THR A 235 -29.30 0.07 -49.68
N THR A 236 -28.17 0.08 -48.97
CA THR A 236 -27.82 -0.99 -48.05
C THR A 236 -27.81 -0.46 -46.60
N PHE A 237 -28.48 -1.18 -45.74
CA PHE A 237 -28.50 -0.95 -44.30
C PHE A 237 -28.02 -2.19 -43.57
N THR A 238 -27.24 -2.00 -42.52
CA THR A 238 -26.84 -3.06 -41.61
C THR A 238 -27.48 -2.82 -40.26
N VAL A 239 -27.90 -3.90 -39.61
CA VAL A 239 -28.43 -3.88 -38.26
C VAL A 239 -27.41 -4.58 -37.36
N ARG A 240 -26.99 -3.94 -36.32
CA ARG A 240 -26.02 -4.49 -35.34
C ARG A 240 -26.37 -4.03 -33.95
N PRO A 241 -25.90 -4.77 -32.90
CA PRO A 241 -25.94 -4.27 -31.52
C PRO A 241 -25.20 -2.96 -31.40
N PHE A 242 -25.65 -2.12 -30.49
CA PHE A 242 -24.92 -0.93 -30.10
C PHE A 242 -23.63 -1.35 -29.37
N VAL A 243 -22.51 -0.67 -29.64
CA VAL A 243 -21.24 -0.92 -28.99
C VAL A 243 -21.00 0.22 -28.03
N TYR A 244 -20.83 -0.12 -26.77
CA TYR A 244 -20.58 0.82 -25.69
C TYR A 244 -19.09 0.87 -25.31
N PHE A 245 -18.68 1.91 -24.64
CA PHE A 245 -17.42 1.88 -23.89
C PHE A 245 -17.55 0.97 -22.69
N ASP A 246 -16.45 0.33 -22.33
CA ASP A 246 -16.40 -0.55 -21.19
C ASP A 246 -16.22 0.27 -19.90
N ARG A 247 -16.73 -0.25 -18.78
CA ARG A 247 -16.45 0.26 -17.45
C ARG A 247 -14.98 0.04 -17.12
N THR A 248 -14.22 1.11 -16.99
CA THR A 248 -12.78 1.07 -16.78
C THR A 248 -12.36 1.35 -15.33
N VAL A 249 -13.23 1.95 -14.52
CA VAL A 249 -12.96 2.36 -13.15
C VAL A 249 -14.13 2.03 -12.21
N GLY A 250 -13.88 2.07 -10.92
CA GLY A 250 -14.88 1.91 -9.86
C GLY A 250 -15.42 0.48 -9.70
N ASP A 251 -16.51 0.37 -8.98
CA ASP A 251 -17.23 -0.87 -8.70
C ASP A 251 -18.75 -0.70 -8.88
N ASP A 252 -19.55 -1.61 -8.31
CA ASP A 252 -21.00 -1.56 -8.46
C ASP A 252 -21.67 -0.46 -7.59
N PHE A 253 -20.91 0.19 -6.67
CA PHE A 253 -21.39 1.32 -5.88
C PHE A 253 -20.95 2.65 -6.49
N THR A 254 -19.68 2.79 -6.81
CA THR A 254 -19.10 4.04 -7.31
C THR A 254 -19.36 4.27 -8.80
N ASN A 255 -19.49 3.20 -9.58
CA ASN A 255 -19.76 3.25 -11.03
C ASN A 255 -20.72 2.12 -11.42
N PRO A 256 -21.98 2.17 -10.97
CA PRO A 256 -22.97 1.11 -11.19
C PRO A 256 -23.27 0.90 -12.66
N LEU A 257 -23.88 -0.24 -12.99
CA LEU A 257 -24.49 -0.42 -14.30
C LEU A 257 -25.64 0.59 -14.49
N PRO A 258 -25.74 1.21 -15.67
CA PRO A 258 -26.83 2.15 -15.95
C PRO A 258 -28.20 1.53 -15.71
N SER A 259 -29.14 2.29 -15.17
CA SER A 259 -30.47 1.82 -14.76
C SER A 259 -31.34 1.26 -15.90
N PHE A 260 -30.99 1.52 -17.16
CA PHE A 260 -31.66 0.88 -18.30
C PHE A 260 -31.23 -0.59 -18.52
N VAL A 261 -30.16 -1.06 -17.87
CA VAL A 261 -29.70 -2.45 -18.04
C VAL A 261 -30.71 -3.42 -17.41
N GLY A 262 -31.19 -4.36 -18.22
CA GLY A 262 -32.25 -5.28 -17.81
C GLY A 262 -33.67 -4.70 -17.88
N ASN A 263 -33.84 -3.41 -18.21
CA ASN A 263 -35.11 -2.73 -18.32
C ASN A 263 -35.43 -2.33 -19.75
N ARG A 264 -36.72 -2.02 -20.01
CA ARG A 264 -37.15 -1.57 -21.29
C ARG A 264 -36.76 -0.11 -21.55
N ILE A 265 -36.14 0.17 -22.69
CA ILE A 265 -35.91 1.53 -23.19
C ILE A 265 -37.17 1.98 -23.93
N ASN A 266 -37.87 2.97 -23.40
CA ASN A 266 -39.09 3.52 -23.97
C ASN A 266 -38.79 4.53 -25.09
N LYS A 267 -37.71 5.33 -24.91
CA LYS A 267 -37.34 6.37 -25.89
C LYS A 267 -35.84 6.56 -25.94
N VAL A 268 -35.33 6.87 -27.10
CA VAL A 268 -33.95 7.30 -27.38
C VAL A 268 -33.99 8.76 -27.81
N LEU A 269 -33.23 9.60 -27.15
CA LEU A 269 -33.21 11.05 -27.35
C LEU A 269 -31.77 11.56 -27.44
N PHE A 270 -31.64 12.79 -27.93
CA PHE A 270 -30.42 13.57 -27.83
C PHE A 270 -30.68 14.80 -26.98
N PHE A 271 -29.78 15.04 -26.01
CA PHE A 271 -29.85 16.21 -25.15
C PHE A 271 -28.45 16.67 -24.79
N ARG A 272 -28.15 17.94 -25.06
CA ARG A 272 -26.83 18.56 -24.71
C ARG A 272 -25.63 17.72 -25.17
N ASN A 273 -25.65 17.27 -26.42
CA ASN A 273 -24.61 16.45 -27.04
C ASN A 273 -24.40 15.08 -26.34
N ARG A 274 -25.41 14.57 -25.64
CA ARG A 274 -25.44 13.27 -24.98
C ARG A 274 -26.55 12.40 -25.60
N LEU A 275 -26.29 11.10 -25.68
CA LEU A 275 -27.32 10.12 -25.97
C LEU A 275 -28.11 9.88 -24.69
N ALA A 276 -29.42 10.04 -24.73
CA ALA A 276 -30.30 9.87 -23.59
C ALA A 276 -31.29 8.73 -23.80
N PHE A 277 -31.47 7.90 -22.77
CA PHE A 277 -32.48 6.85 -22.73
C PHE A 277 -33.52 7.14 -21.65
N LEU A 278 -34.79 6.97 -21.99
CA LEU A 278 -35.87 6.92 -21.00
C LEU A 278 -36.21 5.45 -20.74
N SER A 279 -36.06 5.01 -19.51
CA SER A 279 -36.24 3.62 -19.09
C SER A 279 -36.93 3.54 -17.73
N GLY A 280 -38.18 3.04 -17.69
CA GLY A 280 -39.01 3.11 -16.51
C GLY A 280 -39.13 4.55 -16.01
N GLU A 281 -38.76 4.80 -14.78
CA GLU A 281 -38.76 6.13 -14.15
C GLU A 281 -37.44 6.90 -14.32
N ASN A 282 -36.46 6.34 -15.02
CA ASN A 282 -35.11 6.88 -15.10
C ASN A 282 -34.82 7.57 -16.42
N VAL A 283 -34.06 8.64 -16.34
CA VAL A 283 -33.40 9.29 -17.48
C VAL A 283 -31.90 9.03 -17.36
N VAL A 284 -31.37 8.31 -18.32
CA VAL A 284 -29.96 7.94 -18.37
C VAL A 284 -29.32 8.61 -19.57
N THR A 285 -28.27 9.42 -19.32
CA THR A 285 -27.56 10.09 -20.42
C THR A 285 -26.11 9.60 -20.47
N SER A 286 -25.60 9.43 -21.70
CA SER A 286 -24.18 9.14 -21.92
C SER A 286 -23.29 10.33 -21.57
N ARG A 287 -22.00 10.11 -21.55
CA ARG A 287 -20.99 11.18 -21.65
C ARG A 287 -21.17 11.97 -22.94
N PRO A 288 -20.84 13.27 -22.98
CA PRO A 288 -20.99 14.09 -24.18
C PRO A 288 -20.01 13.67 -25.28
N GLY A 289 -20.42 13.85 -26.54
CA GLY A 289 -19.55 13.65 -27.71
C GLY A 289 -19.31 12.20 -28.14
N THR A 290 -19.89 11.22 -27.47
CA THR A 290 -19.62 9.79 -27.68
C THR A 290 -20.70 9.10 -28.57
N LEU A 291 -21.18 9.78 -29.59
CA LEU A 291 -22.35 9.30 -30.37
C LEU A 291 -22.13 7.99 -31.11
N GLY A 292 -20.92 7.75 -31.59
CA GLY A 292 -20.61 6.53 -32.37
C GLY A 292 -20.37 5.29 -31.48
N LYS A 293 -19.92 5.50 -30.27
CA LYS A 293 -19.73 4.51 -29.24
C LYS A 293 -20.04 5.19 -27.88
N PRO A 294 -21.28 5.15 -27.40
CA PRO A 294 -21.65 5.88 -26.20
C PRO A 294 -21.01 5.30 -24.95
N ASP A 295 -20.67 6.18 -24.04
CA ASP A 295 -20.10 5.88 -22.75
C ASP A 295 -21.12 6.24 -21.66
N PHE A 296 -21.52 5.25 -20.87
CA PHE A 296 -22.44 5.40 -19.74
C PHE A 296 -21.75 5.16 -18.40
N PHE A 297 -20.42 5.16 -18.38
CA PHE A 297 -19.64 4.99 -17.18
C PHE A 297 -18.84 6.26 -16.87
N ILE A 298 -18.54 6.46 -15.59
CA ILE A 298 -17.70 7.57 -15.15
C ILE A 298 -16.23 7.34 -15.56
N GLU A 299 -15.47 8.43 -15.63
CA GLU A 299 -14.05 8.39 -16.00
C GLU A 299 -13.12 8.10 -14.82
N THR A 300 -13.50 8.53 -13.63
CA THR A 300 -12.79 8.29 -12.37
C THR A 300 -13.79 8.21 -11.22
N ALA A 301 -13.54 7.32 -10.27
CA ALA A 301 -14.32 7.24 -9.03
C ALA A 301 -13.88 8.25 -7.97
N LEU A 302 -12.77 8.97 -8.20
CA LEU A 302 -12.21 9.91 -7.22
C LEU A 302 -12.96 11.24 -7.14
N THR A 303 -13.49 11.71 -8.27
CA THR A 303 -14.15 13.02 -8.38
C THR A 303 -15.22 13.00 -9.44
N VAL A 304 -16.31 13.76 -9.23
CA VAL A 304 -17.34 13.96 -10.24
C VAL A 304 -16.82 14.86 -11.37
N SER A 305 -16.84 14.35 -12.59
CA SER A 305 -16.47 15.10 -13.79
C SER A 305 -17.68 15.78 -14.42
N THR A 306 -17.47 16.93 -15.04
CA THR A 306 -18.50 17.61 -15.84
C THR A 306 -18.94 16.79 -17.04
N SER A 307 -18.14 15.84 -17.47
CA SER A 307 -18.41 14.92 -18.57
C SER A 307 -19.09 13.61 -18.14
N ASP A 308 -19.24 13.34 -16.85
CA ASP A 308 -19.80 12.09 -16.38
C ASP A 308 -21.24 11.87 -16.84
N PRO A 309 -21.64 10.61 -17.07
CA PRO A 309 -23.03 10.28 -17.42
C PRO A 309 -23.97 10.67 -16.28
N VAL A 310 -25.21 10.94 -16.61
CA VAL A 310 -26.25 11.23 -15.61
C VAL A 310 -27.28 10.11 -15.65
N ASP A 311 -27.53 9.51 -14.49
CA ASP A 311 -28.58 8.53 -14.27
C ASP A 311 -29.45 8.99 -13.11
N ILE A 312 -30.63 9.48 -13.40
CA ILE A 312 -31.51 10.13 -12.44
C ILE A 312 -32.92 9.59 -12.55
N SER A 313 -33.53 9.26 -11.42
CA SER A 313 -34.93 8.83 -11.36
C SER A 313 -35.88 9.99 -11.08
N SER A 314 -37.11 9.84 -11.53
CA SER A 314 -38.19 10.77 -11.21
C SER A 314 -38.54 10.66 -9.72
N ALA A 315 -38.41 11.75 -8.97
CA ALA A 315 -38.88 11.83 -7.58
C ALA A 315 -40.40 12.02 -7.54
N SER A 316 -41.15 11.03 -8.02
CA SER A 316 -42.61 11.07 -8.02
C SER A 316 -43.21 10.28 -6.85
N MET A 317 -44.35 10.76 -6.33
CA MET A 317 -45.11 10.02 -5.32
C MET A 317 -45.78 8.75 -5.88
N PHE A 318 -45.99 8.71 -7.18
CA PHE A 318 -46.62 7.58 -7.90
C PHE A 318 -45.70 7.08 -8.99
N PRO A 319 -45.66 5.76 -9.26
CA PRO A 319 -44.91 5.22 -10.37
C PRO A 319 -45.21 5.96 -11.69
N SER A 320 -44.18 6.44 -12.35
CA SER A 320 -44.30 7.35 -13.49
C SER A 320 -43.36 6.95 -14.60
N ASP A 321 -43.75 5.92 -15.37
CA ASP A 321 -43.00 5.52 -16.57
C ASP A 321 -42.82 6.70 -17.51
N LEU A 322 -41.58 6.95 -17.90
CA LEU A 322 -41.19 7.99 -18.86
C LEU A 322 -41.32 7.46 -20.30
N PHE A 323 -42.09 8.13 -21.13
CA PHE A 323 -42.40 7.64 -22.51
C PHE A 323 -41.74 8.45 -23.60
N ASP A 324 -41.74 9.76 -23.50
CA ASP A 324 -41.23 10.63 -24.55
C ASP A 324 -40.65 11.91 -23.99
N GLY A 325 -39.92 12.66 -24.79
CA GLY A 325 -39.34 13.92 -24.39
C GLY A 325 -39.04 14.81 -25.60
N ILE A 326 -39.03 16.11 -25.34
CA ILE A 326 -38.71 17.13 -26.32
C ILE A 326 -37.83 18.21 -25.72
N GLU A 327 -36.80 18.61 -26.44
CA GLU A 327 -35.91 19.68 -25.98
C GLU A 327 -36.60 21.05 -26.15
N ILE A 328 -36.52 21.85 -25.08
CA ILE A 328 -37.03 23.23 -25.04
C ILE A 328 -35.93 24.16 -24.50
N ALA A 329 -36.12 25.44 -24.56
CA ALA A 329 -35.15 26.43 -24.09
C ALA A 329 -34.76 26.23 -22.61
N ALA A 330 -35.68 25.73 -21.79
CA ALA A 330 -35.44 25.50 -20.35
C ALA A 330 -34.77 24.17 -20.05
N GLY A 331 -34.71 23.22 -20.98
CA GLY A 331 -34.15 21.88 -20.77
C GLY A 331 -34.85 20.81 -21.61
N LEU A 332 -34.87 19.58 -21.12
CA LEU A 332 -35.59 18.48 -21.72
C LEU A 332 -36.93 18.28 -21.00
N LEU A 333 -38.04 18.55 -21.70
CA LEU A 333 -39.37 18.27 -21.19
C LEU A 333 -39.68 16.79 -21.44
N ILE A 334 -40.04 16.07 -20.40
CA ILE A 334 -40.26 14.62 -20.39
C ILE A 334 -41.69 14.33 -20.01
N PHE A 335 -42.32 13.43 -20.76
CA PHE A 335 -43.71 13.02 -20.57
C PHE A 335 -43.77 11.64 -19.93
N SER A 336 -44.50 11.53 -18.87
CA SER A 336 -44.79 10.26 -18.18
C SER A 336 -46.31 9.98 -18.24
N THR A 337 -46.73 8.87 -17.68
CA THR A 337 -48.12 8.44 -17.64
C THR A 337 -49.07 9.53 -17.14
N ASN A 338 -48.67 10.21 -16.06
CA ASN A 338 -49.57 11.10 -15.32
C ASN A 338 -48.90 12.43 -14.91
N GLN A 339 -47.68 12.65 -15.33
CA GLN A 339 -46.91 13.86 -14.98
C GLN A 339 -45.99 14.26 -16.13
N GLN A 340 -45.59 15.52 -16.15
CA GLN A 340 -44.52 16.01 -16.99
C GLN A 340 -43.37 16.48 -16.12
N PHE A 341 -42.17 16.18 -16.55
CA PHE A 341 -40.96 16.54 -15.86
C PHE A 341 -40.09 17.43 -16.74
N LEU A 342 -39.36 18.31 -16.09
CA LEU A 342 -38.29 19.09 -16.72
C LEU A 342 -36.95 18.60 -16.21
N LEU A 343 -36.15 18.06 -17.12
CA LEU A 343 -34.72 17.80 -16.85
C LEU A 343 -33.92 19.04 -17.22
N ALA A 344 -33.32 19.66 -16.25
CA ALA A 344 -32.49 20.85 -16.41
C ALA A 344 -31.28 20.78 -15.50
N ALA A 345 -30.31 21.63 -15.72
CA ALA A 345 -29.23 21.86 -14.78
C ALA A 345 -29.57 23.06 -13.89
N ASP A 346 -29.25 22.99 -12.62
CA ASP A 346 -29.33 24.14 -11.71
C ASP A 346 -28.25 25.19 -12.01
N ASP A 347 -27.20 24.81 -12.76
CA ASP A 347 -26.11 25.66 -13.20
C ASP A 347 -25.95 25.58 -14.76
N THR A 348 -24.98 26.30 -15.29
CA THR A 348 -24.68 26.35 -16.73
C THR A 348 -24.21 24.99 -17.27
N VAL A 349 -23.58 24.17 -16.42
CA VAL A 349 -23.06 22.85 -16.79
C VAL A 349 -24.01 21.74 -16.34
N PHE A 350 -24.30 20.83 -17.26
CA PHE A 350 -25.14 19.66 -16.99
C PHE A 350 -24.24 18.45 -16.65
N ASN A 351 -24.25 18.04 -15.38
CA ASN A 351 -23.51 16.90 -14.85
C ASN A 351 -24.33 16.21 -13.74
N PRO A 352 -23.88 15.11 -13.12
CA PRO A 352 -24.63 14.41 -12.08
C PRO A 352 -25.04 15.29 -10.89
N ASP A 353 -24.20 16.25 -10.47
CA ASP A 353 -24.49 17.12 -9.33
C ASP A 353 -25.52 18.20 -9.61
N THR A 354 -25.51 18.73 -10.83
CA THR A 354 -26.36 19.86 -11.24
C THR A 354 -27.65 19.43 -11.94
N ALA A 355 -27.70 18.19 -12.43
CA ALA A 355 -28.90 17.66 -13.10
C ALA A 355 -30.07 17.52 -12.11
N LYS A 356 -31.21 18.07 -12.48
CA LYS A 356 -32.44 17.97 -11.70
C LYS A 356 -33.61 17.59 -12.59
N LEU A 357 -34.35 16.58 -12.14
CA LEU A 357 -35.60 16.14 -12.78
C LEU A 357 -36.77 16.63 -11.91
N ARG A 358 -37.46 17.69 -12.33
CA ARG A 358 -38.52 18.35 -11.57
C ARG A 358 -39.87 18.12 -12.22
N SER A 359 -40.88 17.72 -11.44
CA SER A 359 -42.28 17.69 -11.90
C SER A 359 -42.77 19.12 -12.12
N ILE A 360 -43.37 19.37 -13.29
CA ILE A 360 -43.88 20.68 -13.67
C ILE A 360 -45.39 20.70 -13.89
N SER A 361 -45.99 19.54 -14.15
CA SER A 361 -47.44 19.40 -14.31
C SER A 361 -47.92 17.98 -14.06
N THR A 362 -49.19 17.79 -13.84
CA THR A 362 -49.86 16.52 -13.51
C THR A 362 -50.93 16.14 -14.52
N PHE A 363 -50.63 16.37 -15.80
CA PHE A 363 -51.55 15.94 -16.90
C PHE A 363 -51.21 14.53 -17.36
N ASN A 364 -52.24 13.80 -17.79
CA ASN A 364 -52.05 12.52 -18.43
C ASN A 364 -51.46 12.70 -19.83
N TYR A 365 -50.54 11.81 -20.18
CA TYR A 365 -49.92 11.79 -21.49
C TYR A 365 -50.38 10.58 -22.30
N ASN A 366 -50.71 10.84 -23.58
CA ASN A 366 -51.01 9.76 -24.51
C ASN A 366 -49.71 9.30 -25.18
N LYS A 367 -49.20 8.13 -24.78
CA LYS A 367 -47.95 7.54 -25.29
C LYS A 367 -47.92 7.25 -26.79
N ASP A 368 -49.10 7.20 -27.43
CA ASP A 368 -49.23 6.88 -28.88
C ASP A 368 -49.06 8.12 -29.77
N LEU A 369 -49.00 9.30 -29.14
CA LEU A 369 -48.82 10.58 -29.83
C LEU A 369 -47.52 11.25 -29.43
N PRO A 370 -46.54 11.39 -30.34
CA PRO A 370 -45.28 12.06 -29.99
C PRO A 370 -45.51 13.57 -29.78
N PRO A 371 -44.82 14.19 -28.81
CA PRO A 371 -44.92 15.62 -28.57
C PRO A 371 -44.33 16.39 -29.78
N ILE A 372 -44.95 17.47 -30.17
CA ILE A 372 -44.52 18.33 -31.28
C ILE A 372 -44.31 19.74 -30.78
N SER A 373 -43.16 20.33 -31.11
CA SER A 373 -42.90 21.74 -30.86
C SER A 373 -43.52 22.63 -31.89
N LEU A 374 -44.35 23.54 -31.45
CA LEU A 374 -45.02 24.57 -32.30
C LEU A 374 -44.42 25.96 -32.01
N GLY A 375 -43.13 26.04 -31.83
CA GLY A 375 -42.42 27.25 -31.42
C GLY A 375 -42.43 27.45 -29.90
N THR A 376 -43.31 28.31 -29.41
CA THR A 376 -43.46 28.57 -27.99
C THR A 376 -44.41 27.62 -27.25
N THR A 377 -45.12 26.78 -27.98
CA THR A 377 -46.14 25.84 -27.49
C THR A 377 -45.75 24.42 -27.84
N ILE A 378 -46.08 23.47 -26.97
CA ILE A 378 -45.91 22.04 -27.21
C ILE A 378 -47.30 21.42 -27.26
N ALA A 379 -47.57 20.67 -28.33
CA ALA A 379 -48.81 19.93 -28.54
C ALA A 379 -48.53 18.42 -28.55
#